data_970517136561628d2fb3cb6de5c5c33e
#
_entry.id   970517136561628d2fb3cb6de5c5c33e
#
_cell.length_a   1.000
_cell.length_b   1.000
_cell.length_c   1.000
_cell.angle_alpha   90.00
_cell.angle_beta   90.00
_cell.angle_gamma   90.00
#
_symmetry.space_group_name_H-M   'P 1'
#
loop_
_entity.id
_entity.type
_entity.pdbx_description
1 polymer ?
#
loop_
_entity_poly.entity_id
_entity_poly.type
_entity_poly.pdbx_seq_one_letter_code
_entity_poly.pdbx_strand_id
1 'polypeptide(L)'
;MVKSSHSAVKSLRLAAALGFAANLAVTAGRAQEPHNTVADLIQTGSVKAALAAARASESQTIDDQIRFCAIPAPAFKETARGAELRKAFQELGLQNVRVDAAGNVLGDRPGAAPRPRLVVAAHLDTVFPEGTDVHVKRDGAMLYGPGIGDDCRGLGVLVATIRALKQASVQTPGSITFVADVGEEGLGDLRGMKQLFNDTMKGQIDRFVSIDSTGLSITNVAVASHRYRVTFKGPGGHSFGAFGLANPINAMGRAIAKIAEFQVPGEPRTTFNVGRVGGGTSVNSIPFEAWMEVDLRSRDRAPLAALDANFRKAVDAAVLEENERWHTPGMITVVKDLVGDRPAGSTPSDAPIVQTAIAVASAIGISAGLSEGSTDANVPMSLHIPAVTIGGGGRGVDGHALTEAFDATDSWKGTENAVLLTIALAQK
;
A
#
# COMPACT_ATOMS: atom_id res chain seq x y z
N MET A 1 57.41 18.24 -58.17
CA MET A 1 57.10 17.99 -59.58
C MET A 1 55.55 18.19 -59.69
N VAL A 2 55.07 19.38 -60.12
CA VAL A 2 54.69 19.74 -61.48
C VAL A 2 53.62 18.81 -62.02
N LYS A 3 52.46 19.19 -62.32
CA LYS A 3 51.76 20.22 -63.18
C LYS A 3 50.25 20.11 -62.91
N SER A 4 49.47 21.13 -62.66
CA SER A 4 48.91 22.19 -63.53
C SER A 4 48.16 21.69 -64.77
N SER A 5 46.88 22.07 -64.86
CA SER A 5 46.23 22.83 -65.94
C SER A 5 44.69 22.73 -65.82
N HIS A 6 43.99 23.81 -65.57
CA HIS A 6 43.38 24.75 -66.50
C HIS A 6 42.17 24.16 -67.29
N SER A 7 41.03 24.70 -66.97
CA SER A 7 40.17 25.61 -67.76
C SER A 7 39.00 24.97 -68.50
N ALA A 8 37.77 25.35 -68.24
CA ALA A 8 37.02 26.21 -69.21
C ALA A 8 35.61 26.49 -68.66
N VAL A 9 35.29 27.75 -68.70
CA VAL A 9 34.01 28.41 -68.52
C VAL A 9 33.09 28.06 -69.66
N LYS A 10 31.84 27.73 -69.39
CA LYS A 10 30.73 28.08 -70.30
C LYS A 10 29.50 28.45 -69.47
N SER A 11 29.19 29.72 -69.55
CA SER A 11 27.94 30.37 -69.16
C SER A 11 26.80 29.88 -70.09
N LEU A 12 25.65 29.55 -69.52
CA LEU A 12 24.40 29.70 -70.24
C LEU A 12 23.28 30.19 -69.29
N ARG A 13 22.58 31.16 -69.79
CA ARG A 13 21.56 31.96 -69.10
C ARG A 13 20.20 31.30 -69.07
N LEU A 14 19.44 31.66 -68.07
CA LEU A 14 17.98 32.00 -68.08
C LEU A 14 16.99 30.87 -68.01
N ALA A 15 16.27 30.77 -66.90
CA ALA A 15 14.84 31.13 -66.86
C ALA A 15 14.34 31.14 -65.42
N ALA A 16 13.86 32.27 -64.97
CA ALA A 16 13.13 32.40 -63.73
C ALA A 16 11.72 31.81 -63.90
N ALA A 17 11.37 30.86 -63.08
CA ALA A 17 9.99 30.45 -62.84
C ALA A 17 9.67 30.68 -61.36
N LEU A 18 8.95 31.75 -61.06
CA LEU A 18 8.34 31.99 -59.74
C LEU A 18 7.26 30.92 -59.50
N GLY A 19 7.57 29.93 -58.71
CA GLY A 19 6.60 29.01 -58.13
C GLY A 19 6.24 29.49 -56.71
N PHE A 20 5.07 30.06 -56.55
CA PHE A 20 4.44 30.33 -55.24
C PHE A 20 4.11 29.01 -54.60
N ALA A 21 4.96 28.51 -53.70
CA ALA A 21 4.60 27.41 -52.81
C ALA A 21 3.83 27.99 -51.62
N ALA A 22 2.52 27.91 -51.65
CA ALA A 22 1.67 28.17 -50.51
C ALA A 22 1.93 27.09 -49.47
N ASN A 23 2.71 27.40 -48.42
CA ASN A 23 2.80 26.59 -47.21
C ASN A 23 1.47 26.70 -46.45
N LEU A 24 0.56 25.75 -46.71
CA LEU A 24 -0.55 25.45 -45.82
C LEU A 24 0.04 24.77 -44.57
N ALA A 25 0.40 25.59 -43.56
CA ALA A 25 0.59 25.08 -42.22
C ALA A 25 -0.75 24.56 -41.70
N VAL A 26 -0.98 23.25 -41.83
CA VAL A 26 -2.03 22.57 -41.11
C VAL A 26 -1.59 22.57 -39.64
N THR A 27 -1.97 23.58 -38.91
CA THR A 27 -2.02 23.55 -37.47
C THR A 27 -3.10 22.51 -37.10
N ALA A 28 -2.69 21.25 -36.89
CA ALA A 28 -3.50 20.28 -36.21
C ALA A 28 -3.74 20.85 -34.78
N GLY A 29 -4.83 21.59 -34.66
CA GLY A 29 -5.39 21.91 -33.36
C GLY A 29 -5.68 20.62 -32.67
N ARG A 30 -4.84 20.22 -31.70
CA ARG A 30 -5.23 19.24 -30.70
C ARG A 30 -6.50 19.82 -30.07
N ALA A 31 -7.64 19.26 -30.43
CA ALA A 31 -8.85 19.48 -29.68
C ALA A 31 -8.52 19.02 -28.24
N GLN A 32 -8.37 19.99 -27.35
CA GLN A 32 -8.23 19.75 -25.92
C GLN A 32 -9.60 19.20 -25.51
N GLU A 33 -9.68 17.87 -25.30
CA GLU A 33 -10.87 17.26 -24.71
C GLU A 33 -11.21 18.07 -23.46
N PRO A 34 -12.47 18.40 -23.17
CA PRO A 34 -12.84 19.16 -21.99
C PRO A 34 -12.49 18.29 -20.77
N HIS A 35 -11.33 18.54 -20.18
CA HIS A 35 -11.00 18.02 -18.86
C HIS A 35 -11.95 18.71 -17.89
N ASN A 36 -12.98 17.99 -17.41
CA ASN A 36 -13.76 18.45 -16.27
C ASN A 36 -12.79 18.62 -15.10
N THR A 37 -12.42 19.84 -14.80
CA THR A 37 -11.56 20.11 -13.65
C THR A 37 -12.31 19.71 -12.37
N VAL A 38 -11.59 19.44 -11.27
CA VAL A 38 -12.22 19.19 -9.96
C VAL A 38 -13.14 20.35 -9.58
N ALA A 39 -12.77 21.59 -9.95
CA ALA A 39 -13.59 22.79 -9.73
C ALA A 39 -14.92 22.73 -10.49
N ASP A 40 -14.95 22.19 -11.70
CA ASP A 40 -16.19 22.01 -12.47
C ASP A 40 -17.02 20.86 -11.91
N LEU A 41 -16.39 19.74 -11.56
CA LEU A 41 -17.05 18.58 -11.00
C LEU A 41 -17.81 18.90 -9.71
N ILE A 42 -17.21 19.64 -8.79
CA ILE A 42 -17.84 20.01 -7.51
C ILE A 42 -19.06 20.91 -7.70
N GLN A 43 -19.21 21.58 -8.85
CA GLN A 43 -20.38 22.40 -9.17
C GLN A 43 -21.55 21.58 -9.73
N THR A 44 -21.34 20.34 -10.16
CA THR A 44 -22.44 19.51 -10.70
C THR A 44 -23.43 19.10 -9.60
N GLY A 45 -24.73 19.08 -9.93
CA GLY A 45 -25.79 18.79 -8.95
C GLY A 45 -25.62 17.43 -8.28
N SER A 46 -25.26 16.37 -9.04
CA SER A 46 -25.07 15.01 -8.50
C SER A 46 -23.84 14.91 -7.59
N VAL A 47 -22.77 15.64 -7.89
CA VAL A 47 -21.56 15.67 -7.03
C VAL A 47 -21.85 16.41 -5.73
N LYS A 48 -22.51 17.58 -5.79
CA LYS A 48 -22.99 18.30 -4.58
C LYS A 48 -23.88 17.42 -3.70
N ALA A 49 -24.82 16.70 -4.32
CA ALA A 49 -25.69 15.77 -3.62
C ALA A 49 -24.91 14.61 -2.98
N ALA A 50 -23.88 14.06 -3.67
CA ALA A 50 -23.04 12.99 -3.12
C ALA A 50 -22.22 13.46 -1.91
N LEU A 51 -21.62 14.65 -1.97
CA LEU A 51 -20.87 15.22 -0.85
C LEU A 51 -21.80 15.52 0.34
N ALA A 52 -22.97 16.11 0.08
CA ALA A 52 -23.96 16.34 1.13
C ALA A 52 -24.44 15.02 1.77
N ALA A 53 -24.68 13.98 0.97
CA ALA A 53 -25.04 12.64 1.45
C ALA A 53 -23.93 12.01 2.31
N ALA A 54 -22.67 12.10 1.87
CA ALA A 54 -21.51 11.62 2.63
C ALA A 54 -21.45 12.28 4.01
N ARG A 55 -21.52 13.60 4.06
CA ARG A 55 -21.50 14.35 5.31
C ARG A 55 -22.68 14.04 6.22
N ALA A 56 -23.91 14.00 5.68
CA ALA A 56 -25.12 13.73 6.45
C ALA A 56 -25.17 12.29 7.01
N SER A 57 -24.48 11.34 6.36
CA SER A 57 -24.43 9.93 6.77
C SER A 57 -23.20 9.59 7.63
N GLU A 58 -22.43 10.55 8.13
CA GLU A 58 -21.23 10.26 8.90
C GLU A 58 -21.50 9.44 10.17
N SER A 59 -22.62 9.67 10.85
CA SER A 59 -23.02 8.82 11.99
C SER A 59 -23.14 7.34 11.57
N GLN A 60 -23.76 7.07 10.42
CA GLN A 60 -23.86 5.72 9.88
C GLN A 60 -22.47 5.16 9.45
N THR A 61 -21.59 6.02 8.94
CA THR A 61 -20.22 5.63 8.62
C THR A 61 -19.46 5.17 9.87
N ILE A 62 -19.65 5.89 10.99
CA ILE A 62 -19.09 5.52 12.30
C ILE A 62 -19.69 4.21 12.80
N ASP A 63 -21.01 4.02 12.67
CA ASP A 63 -21.68 2.79 13.08
C ASP A 63 -21.18 1.58 12.23
N ASP A 64 -20.97 1.76 10.93
CA ASP A 64 -20.37 0.75 10.06
C ASP A 64 -18.91 0.46 10.46
N GLN A 65 -18.11 1.49 10.75
CA GLN A 65 -16.73 1.36 11.26
C GLN A 65 -16.70 0.50 12.54
N ILE A 66 -17.56 0.80 13.52
CA ILE A 66 -17.67 0.04 14.77
C ILE A 66 -18.10 -1.41 14.49
N ARG A 67 -19.09 -1.60 13.64
CA ARG A 67 -19.63 -2.93 13.27
C ARG A 67 -18.56 -3.81 12.62
N PHE A 68 -17.79 -3.28 11.69
CA PHE A 68 -16.70 -4.04 11.05
C PHE A 68 -15.57 -4.33 12.04
N CYS A 69 -15.23 -3.35 12.89
CA CYS A 69 -14.16 -3.50 13.87
C CYS A 69 -14.47 -4.57 14.92
N ALA A 70 -15.74 -4.71 15.32
CA ALA A 70 -16.16 -5.72 16.29
C ALA A 70 -16.01 -7.17 15.81
N ILE A 71 -15.60 -7.39 14.54
CA ILE A 71 -15.34 -8.73 14.00
C ILE A 71 -13.82 -8.93 13.95
N PRO A 72 -13.24 -9.85 14.75
CA PRO A 72 -11.81 -10.13 14.71
C PRO A 72 -11.35 -10.54 13.31
N ALA A 73 -10.29 -9.91 12.82
CA ALA A 73 -9.73 -10.20 11.50
C ALA A 73 -8.19 -10.08 11.51
N PRO A 74 -7.47 -10.91 12.29
CA PRO A 74 -6.02 -10.96 12.13
C PRO A 74 -5.67 -11.48 10.73
N ALA A 75 -4.49 -11.14 10.23
CA ALA A 75 -4.01 -11.60 8.93
C ALA A 75 -4.21 -13.13 8.78
N PHE A 76 -4.71 -13.58 7.65
CA PHE A 76 -5.16 -14.95 7.30
C PHE A 76 -6.48 -15.41 7.96
N LYS A 77 -7.17 -14.56 8.71
CA LYS A 77 -8.46 -14.87 9.38
C LYS A 77 -9.57 -13.84 9.05
N GLU A 78 -9.50 -13.21 7.90
CA GLU A 78 -10.37 -12.09 7.50
C GLU A 78 -11.76 -12.54 7.03
N THR A 79 -12.00 -13.83 6.84
CA THR A 79 -13.21 -14.39 6.21
C THR A 79 -14.52 -13.87 6.82
N ALA A 80 -14.60 -13.77 8.14
CA ALA A 80 -15.82 -13.32 8.81
C ALA A 80 -16.12 -11.85 8.54
N ARG A 81 -15.11 -10.97 8.66
CA ARG A 81 -15.24 -9.54 8.34
C ARG A 81 -15.52 -9.34 6.85
N GLY A 82 -14.84 -10.10 5.98
CA GLY A 82 -15.09 -10.10 4.54
C GLY A 82 -16.53 -10.48 4.17
N ALA A 83 -17.16 -11.42 4.88
CA ALA A 83 -18.55 -11.77 4.66
C ALA A 83 -19.52 -10.60 4.94
N GLU A 84 -19.25 -9.80 5.98
CA GLU A 84 -20.03 -8.58 6.27
C GLU A 84 -19.84 -7.50 5.19
N LEU A 85 -18.62 -7.31 4.70
CA LEU A 85 -18.36 -6.37 3.60
C LEU A 85 -19.04 -6.84 2.31
N ARG A 86 -19.00 -8.16 2.01
CA ARG A 86 -19.70 -8.74 0.86
C ARG A 86 -21.21 -8.46 0.92
N LYS A 87 -21.82 -8.64 2.09
CA LYS A 87 -23.25 -8.32 2.33
C LYS A 87 -23.52 -6.84 2.10
N ALA A 88 -22.70 -5.94 2.68
CA ALA A 88 -22.84 -4.49 2.48
C ALA A 88 -22.74 -4.10 1.00
N PHE A 89 -21.81 -4.67 0.23
CA PHE A 89 -21.68 -4.43 -1.21
C PHE A 89 -22.94 -4.86 -1.98
N GLN A 90 -23.52 -6.02 -1.64
CA GLN A 90 -24.76 -6.51 -2.24
C GLN A 90 -25.93 -5.59 -1.93
N GLU A 91 -26.14 -5.20 -0.68
CA GLU A 91 -27.22 -4.31 -0.23
C GLU A 91 -27.11 -2.91 -0.87
N LEU A 92 -25.91 -2.44 -1.09
CA LEU A 92 -25.66 -1.17 -1.78
C LEU A 92 -25.83 -1.29 -3.30
N GLY A 93 -26.02 -2.50 -3.85
CA GLY A 93 -26.35 -2.74 -5.23
C GLY A 93 -25.15 -2.76 -6.17
N LEU A 94 -23.97 -3.05 -5.67
CA LEU A 94 -22.82 -3.33 -6.55
C LEU A 94 -23.09 -4.59 -7.37
N GLN A 95 -22.60 -4.59 -8.59
CA GLN A 95 -22.73 -5.73 -9.50
C GLN A 95 -21.55 -6.70 -9.31
N ASN A 96 -21.74 -7.96 -9.75
CA ASN A 96 -20.69 -8.96 -9.76
C ASN A 96 -19.92 -9.06 -8.42
N VAL A 97 -20.65 -9.01 -7.29
CA VAL A 97 -20.06 -9.12 -5.95
C VAL A 97 -19.50 -10.54 -5.77
N ARG A 98 -18.19 -10.63 -5.59
CA ARG A 98 -17.44 -11.90 -5.56
C ARG A 98 -16.33 -11.87 -4.54
N VAL A 99 -15.80 -13.05 -4.23
CA VAL A 99 -14.57 -13.22 -3.43
C VAL A 99 -13.55 -13.88 -4.35
N ASP A 100 -12.34 -13.35 -4.39
CA ASP A 100 -11.26 -13.94 -5.19
C ASP A 100 -10.49 -15.04 -4.45
N ALA A 101 -9.46 -15.58 -5.09
CA ALA A 101 -8.68 -16.70 -4.55
C ALA A 101 -7.89 -16.35 -3.29
N ALA A 102 -7.52 -15.08 -3.08
CA ALA A 102 -6.87 -14.64 -1.85
C ALA A 102 -7.84 -14.38 -0.70
N GLY A 103 -9.12 -14.13 -1.03
CA GLY A 103 -10.15 -13.74 -0.06
C GLY A 103 -10.59 -12.28 -0.15
N ASN A 104 -10.09 -11.52 -1.13
CA ASN A 104 -10.57 -10.15 -1.39
C ASN A 104 -12.05 -10.17 -1.76
N VAL A 105 -12.80 -9.23 -1.21
CA VAL A 105 -14.21 -9.00 -1.58
C VAL A 105 -14.26 -7.88 -2.61
N LEU A 106 -14.76 -8.19 -3.81
CA LEU A 106 -14.86 -7.24 -4.91
C LEU A 106 -16.33 -6.96 -5.25
N GLY A 107 -16.63 -5.73 -5.65
CA GLY A 107 -17.93 -5.35 -6.19
C GLY A 107 -17.77 -4.30 -7.28
N ASP A 108 -18.43 -4.49 -8.40
CA ASP A 108 -18.29 -3.63 -9.59
C ASP A 108 -19.44 -2.60 -9.65
N ARG A 109 -19.08 -1.36 -9.94
CA ARG A 109 -19.99 -0.27 -10.29
C ARG A 109 -19.69 0.17 -11.73
N PRO A 110 -20.47 -0.30 -12.72
CA PRO A 110 -20.26 0.08 -14.11
C PRO A 110 -20.42 1.58 -14.34
N GLY A 111 -19.54 2.14 -15.13
CA GLY A 111 -19.68 3.47 -15.73
C GLY A 111 -20.30 3.43 -17.10
N ALA A 112 -20.29 4.55 -17.82
CA ALA A 112 -20.74 4.63 -19.21
C ALA A 112 -19.83 3.79 -20.15
N ALA A 113 -18.57 3.59 -19.77
CA ALA A 113 -17.59 2.76 -20.44
C ALA A 113 -16.84 1.87 -19.44
N PRO A 114 -16.26 0.73 -19.90
CA PRO A 114 -15.48 -0.15 -19.02
C PRO A 114 -14.17 0.49 -18.54
N ARG A 115 -13.67 1.52 -19.23
CA ARG A 115 -12.45 2.26 -18.92
C ARG A 115 -12.67 3.78 -18.95
N PRO A 116 -11.85 4.57 -18.16
CA PRO A 116 -10.87 4.08 -17.23
C PRO A 116 -11.51 3.24 -16.13
N ARG A 117 -10.80 2.19 -15.66
CA ARG A 117 -11.21 1.41 -14.50
C ARG A 117 -10.42 1.86 -13.29
N LEU A 118 -11.14 2.43 -12.34
CA LEU A 118 -10.63 2.80 -11.03
C LEU A 118 -10.88 1.65 -10.05
N VAL A 119 -9.88 1.30 -9.27
CA VAL A 119 -10.06 0.47 -8.06
C VAL A 119 -9.95 1.37 -6.83
N VAL A 120 -10.90 1.21 -5.91
CA VAL A 120 -10.88 1.84 -4.58
C VAL A 120 -10.90 0.74 -3.54
N ALA A 121 -9.89 0.68 -2.69
CA ALA A 121 -9.69 -0.41 -1.73
C ALA A 121 -9.57 0.09 -0.28
N ALA A 122 -9.85 -0.82 0.67
CA ALA A 122 -9.56 -0.69 2.10
C ALA A 122 -9.34 -2.10 2.65
N HIS A 123 -8.39 -2.28 3.58
CA HIS A 123 -8.02 -3.62 4.01
C HIS A 123 -8.87 -4.16 5.17
N LEU A 124 -9.05 -5.48 5.17
CA LEU A 124 -9.89 -6.19 6.14
C LEU A 124 -9.14 -6.55 7.43
N ASP A 125 -7.85 -6.81 7.31
CA ASP A 125 -7.06 -7.34 8.42
C ASP A 125 -6.58 -6.28 9.40
N THR A 126 -6.05 -6.75 10.51
CA THR A 126 -5.41 -5.93 11.55
C THR A 126 -4.17 -6.63 12.07
N VAL A 127 -3.27 -5.88 12.71
CA VAL A 127 -2.05 -6.41 13.36
C VAL A 127 -2.33 -7.25 14.60
N PHE A 128 -3.56 -7.21 15.12
CA PHE A 128 -3.90 -7.82 16.41
C PHE A 128 -4.11 -9.33 16.26
N PRO A 129 -3.48 -10.16 17.12
CA PRO A 129 -3.59 -11.60 17.04
C PRO A 129 -4.99 -12.10 17.43
N GLU A 130 -5.29 -13.34 17.02
CA GLU A 130 -6.52 -14.04 17.42
C GLU A 130 -6.68 -14.07 18.95
N GLY A 131 -7.90 -13.83 19.43
CA GLY A 131 -8.20 -13.74 20.85
C GLY A 131 -8.07 -12.33 21.45
N THR A 132 -7.61 -11.36 20.69
CA THR A 132 -7.65 -9.95 21.12
C THR A 132 -9.11 -9.48 21.26
N ASP A 133 -9.43 -8.81 22.37
CA ASP A 133 -10.73 -8.15 22.52
C ASP A 133 -10.79 -6.91 21.60
N VAL A 134 -11.63 -7.01 20.58
CA VAL A 134 -11.85 -5.95 19.57
C VAL A 134 -13.17 -5.21 19.76
N HIS A 135 -13.82 -5.33 20.94
CA HIS A 135 -15.01 -4.57 21.23
C HIS A 135 -14.70 -3.08 21.27
N VAL A 136 -15.49 -2.32 20.54
CA VAL A 136 -15.34 -0.87 20.47
C VAL A 136 -16.15 -0.20 21.57
N LYS A 137 -15.46 0.60 22.40
CA LYS A 137 -16.10 1.50 23.38
C LYS A 137 -16.20 2.89 22.80
N ARG A 138 -17.37 3.50 22.88
CA ARG A 138 -17.61 4.89 22.45
C ARG A 138 -17.77 5.82 23.65
N ASP A 139 -17.10 6.96 23.62
CA ASP A 139 -17.24 8.06 24.57
C ASP A 139 -17.26 9.40 23.80
N GLY A 140 -18.46 9.91 23.55
CA GLY A 140 -18.66 11.09 22.73
C GLY A 140 -18.17 10.90 21.30
N ALA A 141 -17.16 11.69 20.89
CA ALA A 141 -16.50 11.58 19.60
C ALA A 141 -15.35 10.54 19.59
N MET A 142 -14.93 10.06 20.76
CA MET A 142 -13.86 9.07 20.88
C MET A 142 -14.38 7.65 20.77
N LEU A 143 -13.71 6.85 19.93
CA LEU A 143 -13.90 5.41 19.82
C LEU A 143 -12.61 4.72 20.26
N TYR A 144 -12.72 3.71 21.11
CA TYR A 144 -11.59 2.95 21.65
C TYR A 144 -11.74 1.49 21.24
N GLY A 145 -10.74 0.95 20.58
CA GLY A 145 -10.71 -0.46 20.19
C GLY A 145 -9.56 -0.75 19.22
N PRO A 146 -8.92 -1.92 19.36
CA PRO A 146 -7.84 -2.34 18.47
C PRO A 146 -8.28 -2.39 17.00
N GLY A 147 -7.58 -1.70 16.09
CA GLY A 147 -7.91 -1.62 14.67
C GLY A 147 -9.01 -0.62 14.31
N ILE A 148 -9.46 0.22 15.27
CA ILE A 148 -10.58 1.15 15.02
C ILE A 148 -10.19 2.23 13.98
N GLY A 149 -8.93 2.64 13.96
CA GLY A 149 -8.38 3.57 12.97
C GLY A 149 -7.82 2.84 11.75
N ASP A 150 -7.14 1.72 12.00
CA ASP A 150 -6.40 0.96 11.00
C ASP A 150 -6.91 -0.50 10.91
N ASP A 151 -7.78 -0.92 9.93
CA ASP A 151 -8.35 -0.04 8.90
C ASP A 151 -9.89 -0.07 8.94
N CYS A 152 -10.47 -0.24 10.13
CA CYS A 152 -11.94 -0.19 10.25
C CYS A 152 -12.48 1.15 9.78
N ARG A 153 -11.71 2.24 9.90
CA ARG A 153 -12.07 3.56 9.37
C ARG A 153 -12.13 3.54 7.84
N GLY A 154 -11.11 3.03 7.16
CA GLY A 154 -11.09 2.91 5.71
C GLY A 154 -12.25 2.06 5.20
N LEU A 155 -12.56 0.93 5.83
CA LEU A 155 -13.71 0.09 5.49
C LEU A 155 -15.04 0.86 5.63
N GLY A 156 -15.21 1.64 6.70
CA GLY A 156 -16.38 2.50 6.89
C GLY A 156 -16.53 3.54 5.79
N VAL A 157 -15.43 4.21 5.43
CA VAL A 157 -15.37 5.22 4.35
C VAL A 157 -15.59 4.58 2.97
N LEU A 158 -15.05 3.38 2.72
CA LEU A 158 -15.29 2.64 1.48
C LEU A 158 -16.81 2.40 1.27
N VAL A 159 -17.48 1.88 2.29
CA VAL A 159 -18.94 1.63 2.25
C VAL A 159 -19.73 2.94 2.14
N ALA A 160 -19.32 3.99 2.87
CA ALA A 160 -19.95 5.32 2.79
C ALA A 160 -19.79 5.94 1.39
N THR A 161 -18.65 5.75 0.73
CA THR A 161 -18.42 6.19 -0.65
C THR A 161 -19.42 5.53 -1.60
N ILE A 162 -19.58 4.22 -1.53
CA ILE A 162 -20.56 3.49 -2.37
C ILE A 162 -21.99 4.01 -2.11
N ARG A 163 -22.36 4.21 -0.84
CA ARG A 163 -23.65 4.72 -0.40
C ARG A 163 -23.93 6.11 -0.97
N ALA A 164 -22.97 7.03 -0.86
CA ALA A 164 -23.11 8.40 -1.35
C ALA A 164 -23.28 8.45 -2.87
N LEU A 165 -22.49 7.68 -3.62
CA LEU A 165 -22.62 7.56 -5.08
C LEU A 165 -23.99 7.00 -5.50
N LYS A 166 -24.53 6.02 -4.76
CA LYS A 166 -25.84 5.43 -5.00
C LYS A 166 -26.95 6.45 -4.71
N GLN A 167 -26.96 7.07 -3.54
CA GLN A 167 -27.99 8.01 -3.11
C GLN A 167 -28.11 9.22 -4.03
N ALA A 168 -26.97 9.74 -4.49
CA ALA A 168 -26.92 10.88 -5.40
C ALA A 168 -27.07 10.49 -6.88
N SER A 169 -27.27 9.20 -7.18
CA SER A 169 -27.37 8.67 -8.55
C SER A 169 -26.24 9.15 -9.48
N VAL A 170 -25.03 9.30 -8.91
CA VAL A 170 -23.85 9.74 -9.68
C VAL A 170 -23.60 8.80 -10.84
N GLN A 171 -23.43 9.33 -12.05
CA GLN A 171 -22.97 8.57 -13.21
C GLN A 171 -21.53 8.90 -13.49
N THR A 172 -20.70 7.89 -13.75
CA THR A 172 -19.28 8.06 -14.07
C THR A 172 -18.98 7.61 -15.49
N PRO A 173 -18.12 8.32 -16.23
CA PRO A 173 -17.67 7.86 -17.55
C PRO A 173 -16.97 6.50 -17.46
N GLY A 174 -16.03 6.34 -16.55
CA GLY A 174 -15.31 5.08 -16.29
C GLY A 174 -15.97 4.21 -15.25
N SER A 175 -15.57 2.95 -15.20
CA SER A 175 -16.05 1.95 -14.23
C SER A 175 -15.23 1.99 -12.95
N ILE A 176 -15.86 1.62 -11.84
CA ILE A 176 -15.23 1.54 -10.50
C ILE A 176 -15.38 0.12 -9.97
N THR A 177 -14.30 -0.45 -9.45
CA THR A 177 -14.35 -1.69 -8.66
C THR A 177 -13.97 -1.33 -7.22
N PHE A 178 -14.85 -1.62 -6.28
CA PHE A 178 -14.58 -1.49 -4.85
C PHE A 178 -14.04 -2.81 -4.31
N VAL A 179 -13.02 -2.74 -3.46
CA VAL A 179 -12.34 -3.92 -2.92
C VAL A 179 -12.18 -3.78 -1.42
N ALA A 180 -12.65 -4.78 -0.66
CA ALA A 180 -12.20 -4.97 0.70
C ALA A 180 -11.18 -6.11 0.66
N ASP A 181 -9.93 -5.80 0.84
CA ASP A 181 -8.83 -6.72 0.58
C ASP A 181 -8.27 -7.36 1.84
N VAL A 182 -7.39 -8.32 1.64
CA VAL A 182 -6.84 -9.17 2.71
C VAL A 182 -5.32 -9.11 2.76
N GLY A 183 -4.79 -9.17 3.98
CA GLY A 183 -3.35 -9.36 4.18
C GLY A 183 -2.53 -8.12 3.85
N GLU A 184 -3.05 -6.92 4.13
CA GLU A 184 -2.24 -5.70 4.13
C GLU A 184 -1.21 -5.79 5.26
N GLU A 185 -1.62 -6.24 6.43
CA GLU A 185 -0.83 -6.15 7.65
C GLU A 185 0.21 -7.25 7.82
N GLY A 186 1.32 -6.88 8.46
CA GLY A 186 2.32 -7.79 9.02
C GLY A 186 2.79 -8.86 8.03
N LEU A 187 2.56 -10.11 8.41
CA LEU A 187 2.92 -11.29 7.61
C LEU A 187 1.91 -11.59 6.49
N GLY A 188 0.83 -10.83 6.39
CA GLY A 188 -0.11 -10.89 5.26
C GLY A 188 0.52 -10.49 3.93
N ASP A 189 1.56 -9.64 3.98
CA ASP A 189 2.50 -9.37 2.87
C ASP A 189 1.83 -8.88 1.58
N LEU A 190 0.77 -8.08 1.72
CA LEU A 190 -0.02 -7.54 0.60
C LEU A 190 -0.58 -8.65 -0.31
N ARG A 191 -0.89 -9.85 0.24
CA ARG A 191 -1.29 -11.00 -0.58
C ARG A 191 -2.55 -10.73 -1.38
N GLY A 192 -3.48 -9.94 -0.83
CA GLY A 192 -4.69 -9.51 -1.49
C GLY A 192 -4.39 -8.68 -2.73
N MET A 193 -3.55 -7.65 -2.59
CA MET A 193 -3.16 -6.81 -3.71
C MET A 193 -2.28 -7.56 -4.72
N LYS A 194 -1.37 -8.41 -4.27
CA LYS A 194 -0.60 -9.28 -5.19
C LYS A 194 -1.52 -10.16 -6.02
N GLN A 195 -2.54 -10.77 -5.43
CA GLN A 195 -3.55 -11.54 -6.15
C GLN A 195 -4.36 -10.67 -7.11
N LEU A 196 -4.81 -9.50 -6.65
CA LEU A 196 -5.64 -8.60 -7.45
C LEU A 196 -4.93 -8.15 -8.73
N PHE A 197 -3.68 -7.68 -8.62
CA PHE A 197 -2.93 -7.11 -9.74
C PHE A 197 -2.26 -8.15 -10.63
N ASN A 198 -1.86 -9.31 -10.09
CA ASN A 198 -1.16 -10.33 -10.88
C ASN A 198 -2.10 -11.36 -11.53
N ASP A 199 -3.31 -11.54 -10.98
CA ASP A 199 -4.27 -12.56 -11.45
C ASP A 199 -5.69 -12.01 -11.64
N THR A 200 -6.40 -11.68 -10.54
CA THR A 200 -7.86 -11.42 -10.54
C THR A 200 -8.27 -10.32 -11.51
N MET A 201 -7.53 -9.21 -11.56
CA MET A 201 -7.79 -8.06 -12.43
C MET A 201 -6.55 -7.65 -13.24
N LYS A 202 -5.65 -8.58 -13.52
CA LYS A 202 -4.42 -8.34 -14.28
C LYS A 202 -4.68 -7.59 -15.58
N GLY A 203 -4.00 -6.44 -15.76
CA GLY A 203 -4.11 -5.60 -16.97
C GLY A 203 -5.45 -4.88 -17.14
N GLN A 204 -6.33 -4.93 -16.14
CA GLN A 204 -7.65 -4.30 -16.18
C GLN A 204 -7.75 -3.01 -15.37
N ILE A 205 -6.77 -2.68 -14.53
CA ILE A 205 -6.78 -1.55 -13.60
C ILE A 205 -5.97 -0.40 -14.21
N ASP A 206 -6.59 0.77 -14.34
CA ASP A 206 -5.96 1.98 -14.87
C ASP A 206 -5.48 2.92 -13.75
N ARG A 207 -6.20 2.93 -12.62
CA ARG A 207 -5.93 3.79 -11.45
C ARG A 207 -6.31 3.07 -10.17
N PHE A 208 -5.58 3.36 -9.10
CA PHE A 208 -5.81 2.73 -7.80
C PHE A 208 -5.81 3.77 -6.67
N VAL A 209 -6.75 3.63 -5.75
CA VAL A 209 -6.80 4.39 -4.49
C VAL A 209 -6.97 3.41 -3.34
N SER A 210 -6.07 3.44 -2.36
CA SER A 210 -6.31 2.83 -1.05
C SER A 210 -6.88 3.89 -0.11
N ILE A 211 -7.86 3.52 0.68
CA ILE A 211 -8.33 4.29 1.85
C ILE A 211 -7.80 3.55 3.05
N ASP A 212 -6.82 4.10 3.73
CA ASP A 212 -6.06 3.38 4.73
C ASP A 212 -5.75 4.29 5.90
N SER A 213 -6.07 3.80 7.11
CA SER A 213 -5.81 4.50 8.36
C SER A 213 -6.62 5.82 8.50
N THR A 214 -6.13 6.77 9.27
CA THR A 214 -6.82 8.02 9.64
C THR A 214 -6.14 9.25 9.06
N GLY A 215 -6.69 10.44 9.34
CA GLY A 215 -6.13 11.71 8.86
C GLY A 215 -6.46 11.99 7.39
N LEU A 216 -5.73 12.93 6.79
CA LEU A 216 -6.05 13.50 5.48
C LEU A 216 -4.81 13.61 4.57
N SER A 217 -3.75 12.85 4.84
CA SER A 217 -2.54 12.83 4.00
C SER A 217 -2.77 12.05 2.70
N ILE A 218 -1.89 12.29 1.74
CA ILE A 218 -1.83 11.57 0.47
C ILE A 218 -0.48 10.86 0.41
N THR A 219 -0.48 9.52 0.49
CA THR A 219 0.74 8.72 0.33
C THR A 219 0.94 8.42 -1.16
N ASN A 220 2.07 8.88 -1.68
CA ASN A 220 2.47 8.69 -3.08
C ASN A 220 3.84 8.02 -3.23
N VAL A 221 4.48 7.65 -2.12
CA VAL A 221 5.75 6.91 -2.08
C VAL A 221 5.57 5.65 -1.25
N ALA A 222 5.80 4.51 -1.86
CA ALA A 222 5.68 3.19 -1.26
C ALA A 222 7.03 2.72 -0.70
N VAL A 223 7.08 2.50 0.62
CA VAL A 223 8.26 2.00 1.32
C VAL A 223 8.33 0.48 1.20
N ALA A 224 9.41 -0.03 0.63
CA ALA A 224 9.65 -1.46 0.52
C ALA A 224 10.06 -2.10 1.85
N SER A 225 9.76 -3.39 2.00
CA SER A 225 10.28 -4.16 3.14
C SER A 225 10.60 -5.61 2.77
N HIS A 226 11.70 -6.14 3.37
CA HIS A 226 11.95 -7.57 3.48
C HIS A 226 11.75 -7.99 4.92
N ARG A 227 10.93 -9.01 5.14
CA ARG A 227 10.66 -9.58 6.47
C ARG A 227 11.16 -11.02 6.52
N TYR A 228 11.94 -11.33 7.54
CA TYR A 228 12.54 -12.64 7.70
C TYR A 228 12.11 -13.32 8.97
N ARG A 229 11.81 -14.61 8.86
CA ARG A 229 11.89 -15.58 9.96
C ARG A 229 13.22 -16.30 9.86
N VAL A 230 14.10 -16.10 10.84
CA VAL A 230 15.40 -16.77 10.90
C VAL A 230 15.36 -17.84 11.97
N THR A 231 15.56 -19.08 11.59
CA THR A 231 15.51 -20.23 12.49
C THR A 231 16.90 -20.87 12.60
N PHE A 232 17.46 -20.85 13.81
CA PHE A 232 18.72 -21.49 14.16
C PHE A 232 18.42 -22.84 14.76
N LYS A 233 19.04 -23.92 14.25
CA LYS A 233 18.88 -25.28 14.75
C LYS A 233 20.20 -25.81 15.27
N GLY A 234 20.16 -26.58 16.34
CA GLY A 234 21.31 -27.15 17.00
C GLY A 234 21.03 -28.53 17.62
N PRO A 235 22.00 -29.09 18.34
CA PRO A 235 21.94 -30.50 18.79
C PRO A 235 20.96 -30.71 19.95
N GLY A 236 20.68 -29.68 20.77
CA GLY A 236 20.05 -29.84 22.06
C GLY A 236 20.96 -30.54 23.06
N GLY A 237 20.56 -30.58 24.33
CA GLY A 237 21.28 -31.36 25.34
C GLY A 237 21.13 -30.81 26.76
N HIS A 238 21.66 -31.57 27.73
CA HIS A 238 21.66 -31.14 29.12
C HIS A 238 22.72 -30.05 29.33
N SER A 239 22.36 -28.90 29.90
CA SER A 239 23.26 -27.72 29.98
C SER A 239 24.58 -27.99 30.68
N PHE A 240 24.60 -28.86 31.72
CA PHE A 240 25.81 -29.26 32.43
C PHE A 240 26.50 -30.47 31.78
N GLY A 241 25.77 -31.54 31.54
CA GLY A 241 26.34 -32.81 31.04
C GLY A 241 26.82 -32.75 29.58
N ALA A 242 26.23 -31.87 28.78
CA ALA A 242 26.60 -31.65 27.38
C ALA A 242 27.27 -30.28 27.17
N PHE A 243 27.84 -29.69 28.22
CA PHE A 243 28.57 -28.42 28.12
C PHE A 243 29.70 -28.53 27.10
N GLY A 244 29.77 -27.57 26.20
CA GLY A 244 30.72 -27.58 25.07
C GLY A 244 30.07 -27.80 23.69
N LEU A 245 28.77 -28.09 23.67
CA LEU A 245 28.01 -28.08 22.42
C LEU A 245 27.60 -26.71 22.01
N ALA A 246 27.59 -26.43 20.72
CA ALA A 246 27.11 -25.15 20.17
C ALA A 246 25.60 -24.93 20.48
N ASN A 247 25.24 -23.66 20.71
CA ASN A 247 23.93 -23.28 21.23
C ASN A 247 23.20 -22.33 20.24
N PRO A 248 22.03 -22.71 19.72
CA PRO A 248 21.24 -21.86 18.80
C PRO A 248 20.89 -20.48 19.35
N ILE A 249 20.60 -20.35 20.66
CA ILE A 249 20.32 -19.03 21.28
C ILE A 249 21.58 -18.17 21.28
N ASN A 250 22.76 -18.74 21.51
CA ASN A 250 24.01 -17.98 21.46
C ASN A 250 24.30 -17.50 20.03
N ALA A 251 24.10 -18.37 19.02
CA ALA A 251 24.23 -17.97 17.60
C ALA A 251 23.25 -16.83 17.25
N MET A 252 22.00 -16.96 17.67
CA MET A 252 20.99 -15.90 17.48
C MET A 252 21.41 -14.61 18.19
N GLY A 253 21.89 -14.68 19.45
CA GLY A 253 22.38 -13.51 20.18
C GLY A 253 23.53 -12.79 19.48
N ARG A 254 24.51 -13.54 18.88
CA ARG A 254 25.57 -12.99 18.04
C ARG A 254 25.02 -12.32 16.80
N ALA A 255 24.02 -12.90 16.14
CA ALA A 255 23.38 -12.33 14.97
C ALA A 255 22.69 -11.00 15.31
N ILE A 256 21.91 -10.96 16.41
CA ILE A 256 21.23 -9.75 16.90
C ILE A 256 22.25 -8.65 17.22
N ALA A 257 23.36 -8.96 17.90
CA ALA A 257 24.39 -7.99 18.19
C ALA A 257 25.00 -7.38 16.93
N LYS A 258 25.27 -8.21 15.89
CA LYS A 258 25.79 -7.73 14.60
C LYS A 258 24.75 -6.86 13.86
N ILE A 259 23.48 -7.23 13.90
CA ILE A 259 22.41 -6.45 13.28
C ILE A 259 22.27 -5.10 13.96
N ALA A 260 22.36 -5.05 15.30
CA ALA A 260 22.25 -3.81 16.05
C ALA A 260 23.35 -2.77 15.70
N GLU A 261 24.49 -3.21 15.16
CA GLU A 261 25.60 -2.35 14.76
C GLU A 261 25.50 -1.86 13.30
N PHE A 262 24.45 -2.21 12.56
CA PHE A 262 24.31 -1.78 11.17
C PHE A 262 24.26 -0.26 11.06
N GLN A 263 25.02 0.24 10.08
CA GLN A 263 24.95 1.63 9.65
C GLN A 263 24.13 1.69 8.37
N VAL A 264 23.07 2.48 8.39
CA VAL A 264 22.14 2.64 7.25
C VAL A 264 22.05 4.09 6.83
N PRO A 265 21.74 4.38 5.55
CA PRO A 265 21.52 5.74 5.10
C PRO A 265 20.34 6.40 5.83
N GLY A 266 20.48 7.68 6.17
CA GLY A 266 19.36 8.50 6.60
C GLY A 266 18.48 8.91 5.41
N GLU A 267 19.11 9.06 4.23
CA GLU A 267 18.45 9.38 2.96
C GLU A 267 19.06 8.55 1.82
N PRO A 268 18.30 7.74 1.08
CA PRO A 268 16.88 7.46 1.35
C PRO A 268 16.70 6.73 2.68
N ARG A 269 15.63 7.09 3.41
CA ARG A 269 15.35 6.52 4.73
C ARG A 269 15.37 5.00 4.68
N THR A 270 16.27 4.40 5.44
CA THR A 270 16.47 2.96 5.51
C THR A 270 16.48 2.56 6.98
N THR A 271 15.80 1.47 7.34
CA THR A 271 15.64 1.05 8.73
C THR A 271 15.70 -0.47 8.84
N PHE A 272 16.01 -0.95 10.05
CA PHE A 272 15.97 -2.37 10.40
C PHE A 272 15.46 -2.54 11.83
N ASN A 273 14.85 -3.70 12.11
CA ASN A 273 14.36 -4.04 13.43
C ASN A 273 14.37 -5.55 13.65
N VAL A 274 14.86 -6.02 14.80
CA VAL A 274 14.59 -7.38 15.29
C VAL A 274 13.37 -7.26 16.21
N GLY A 275 12.21 -7.62 15.69
CA GLY A 275 10.92 -7.36 16.36
C GLY A 275 10.49 -8.44 17.32
N ARG A 276 10.86 -9.71 17.05
CA ARG A 276 10.45 -10.85 17.86
C ARG A 276 11.57 -11.88 17.95
N VAL A 277 11.67 -12.56 19.09
CA VAL A 277 12.60 -13.67 19.31
C VAL A 277 11.92 -14.78 20.12
N GLY A 278 12.40 -16.01 19.95
CA GLY A 278 11.93 -17.15 20.75
C GLY A 278 12.85 -18.35 20.64
N GLY A 279 12.53 -19.39 21.40
CA GLY A 279 13.28 -20.66 21.41
C GLY A 279 13.62 -21.16 22.80
N GLY A 280 14.14 -22.39 22.84
CA GLY A 280 14.43 -23.09 24.07
C GLY A 280 13.21 -23.70 24.76
N THR A 281 13.44 -24.63 25.68
CA THR A 281 12.37 -25.35 26.39
C THR A 281 12.55 -25.29 27.91
N SER A 282 13.80 -25.16 28.40
CA SER A 282 14.12 -25.15 29.81
C SER A 282 15.46 -24.46 30.07
N VAL A 283 15.59 -23.85 31.23
CA VAL A 283 16.83 -23.12 31.64
C VAL A 283 18.06 -24.04 31.71
N ASN A 284 17.85 -25.31 31.99
CA ASN A 284 18.92 -26.34 32.12
C ASN A 284 19.08 -27.22 30.86
N SER A 285 18.60 -26.77 29.71
CA SER A 285 18.76 -27.44 28.42
C SER A 285 19.50 -26.54 27.43
N ILE A 286 20.45 -27.08 26.66
CA ILE A 286 20.94 -26.50 25.44
C ILE A 286 19.78 -26.58 24.44
N PRO A 287 19.32 -25.46 23.84
CA PRO A 287 18.23 -25.50 22.88
C PRO A 287 18.54 -26.32 21.65
N PHE A 288 17.52 -26.93 21.05
CA PHE A 288 17.61 -27.50 19.71
C PHE A 288 17.14 -26.52 18.63
N GLU A 289 16.47 -25.43 19.04
CA GLU A 289 15.99 -24.39 18.13
C GLU A 289 15.91 -23.02 18.83
N ALA A 290 16.23 -21.98 18.09
CA ALA A 290 15.93 -20.58 18.40
C ALA A 290 15.54 -19.85 17.10
N TRP A 291 14.78 -18.77 17.22
CA TRP A 291 14.34 -18.00 16.06
C TRP A 291 14.20 -16.52 16.36
N MET A 292 14.34 -15.71 15.32
CA MET A 292 14.02 -14.27 15.34
C MET A 292 13.24 -13.87 14.11
N GLU A 293 12.44 -12.81 14.23
CA GLU A 293 11.77 -12.12 13.13
C GLU A 293 12.35 -10.73 12.97
N VAL A 294 12.70 -10.41 11.72
CA VAL A 294 13.44 -9.20 11.36
C VAL A 294 12.72 -8.48 10.24
N ASP A 295 12.58 -7.16 10.39
CA ASP A 295 11.99 -6.25 9.40
C ASP A 295 13.08 -5.30 8.88
N LEU A 296 13.28 -5.30 7.58
CA LEU A 296 14.23 -4.44 6.85
C LEU A 296 13.43 -3.56 5.92
N ARG A 297 13.61 -2.23 5.95
CA ARG A 297 12.84 -1.30 5.12
C ARG A 297 13.72 -0.28 4.43
N SER A 298 13.31 0.15 3.25
CA SER A 298 13.85 1.32 2.57
C SER A 298 12.84 1.92 1.58
N ARG A 299 12.94 3.23 1.34
CA ARG A 299 12.25 3.88 0.22
C ARG A 299 12.69 3.34 -1.13
N ASP A 300 13.95 2.92 -1.26
CA ASP A 300 14.56 2.51 -2.53
C ASP A 300 15.03 1.07 -2.51
N ARG A 301 14.95 0.43 -3.67
CA ARG A 301 15.33 -0.97 -3.86
C ARG A 301 16.81 -1.23 -3.60
N ALA A 302 17.70 -0.30 -4.03
CA ALA A 302 19.13 -0.53 -3.93
C ALA A 302 19.65 -0.52 -2.48
N PRO A 303 19.31 0.45 -1.60
CA PRO A 303 19.64 0.39 -0.18
C PRO A 303 19.01 -0.79 0.54
N LEU A 304 17.77 -1.19 0.20
CA LEU A 304 17.15 -2.38 0.78
C LEU A 304 17.92 -3.65 0.42
N ALA A 305 18.32 -3.80 -0.84
CA ALA A 305 19.12 -4.94 -1.29
C ALA A 305 20.50 -5.00 -0.62
N ALA A 306 21.14 -3.84 -0.41
CA ALA A 306 22.40 -3.75 0.33
C ALA A 306 22.24 -4.13 1.80
N LEU A 307 21.18 -3.65 2.45
CA LEU A 307 20.84 -4.00 3.83
C LEU A 307 20.53 -5.50 3.96
N ASP A 308 19.74 -6.07 3.05
CA ASP A 308 19.45 -7.50 2.99
C ASP A 308 20.72 -8.36 2.86
N ALA A 309 21.63 -7.97 1.98
CA ALA A 309 22.91 -8.67 1.82
C ALA A 309 23.76 -8.61 3.11
N ASN A 310 23.80 -7.47 3.79
CA ASN A 310 24.51 -7.33 5.06
C ASN A 310 23.85 -8.15 6.17
N PHE A 311 22.53 -8.16 6.24
CA PHE A 311 21.76 -8.98 7.16
C PHE A 311 22.07 -10.47 6.99
N ARG A 312 22.01 -11.00 5.77
CA ARG A 312 22.34 -12.41 5.48
C ARG A 312 23.77 -12.77 5.90
N LYS A 313 24.73 -11.90 5.59
CA LYS A 313 26.14 -12.08 6.01
C LYS A 313 26.30 -12.10 7.53
N ALA A 314 25.61 -11.19 8.25
CA ALA A 314 25.70 -11.12 9.70
C ALA A 314 25.15 -12.41 10.37
N VAL A 315 24.04 -12.94 9.83
CA VAL A 315 23.45 -14.21 10.29
C VAL A 315 24.41 -15.38 10.05
N ASP A 316 24.98 -15.48 8.85
CA ASP A 316 25.92 -16.57 8.50
C ASP A 316 27.20 -16.48 9.34
N ALA A 317 27.76 -15.28 9.54
CA ALA A 317 28.93 -15.08 10.39
C ALA A 317 28.66 -15.48 11.86
N ALA A 318 27.48 -15.16 12.38
CA ALA A 318 27.10 -15.52 13.76
C ALA A 318 27.02 -17.04 13.96
N VAL A 319 26.52 -17.78 12.97
CA VAL A 319 26.48 -19.24 12.98
C VAL A 319 27.91 -19.82 12.94
N LEU A 320 28.75 -19.29 12.05
CA LEU A 320 30.14 -19.70 11.95
C LEU A 320 30.89 -19.49 13.26
N GLU A 321 30.79 -18.30 13.86
CA GLU A 321 31.44 -17.96 15.12
C GLU A 321 31.01 -18.86 16.28
N GLU A 322 29.73 -19.24 16.36
CA GLU A 322 29.25 -20.14 17.41
C GLU A 322 29.80 -21.57 17.20
N ASN A 323 29.82 -22.05 15.96
CA ASN A 323 30.39 -23.36 15.64
C ASN A 323 31.91 -23.42 15.87
N GLU A 324 32.66 -22.36 15.51
CA GLU A 324 34.10 -22.26 15.74
C GLU A 324 34.44 -22.18 17.23
N ARG A 325 33.63 -21.44 18.00
CA ARG A 325 33.79 -21.29 19.46
C ARG A 325 33.88 -22.65 20.17
N TRP A 326 33.13 -23.62 19.71
CA TRP A 326 33.01 -24.94 20.32
C TRP A 326 33.71 -26.04 19.50
N HIS A 327 34.43 -25.68 18.43
CA HIS A 327 35.09 -26.64 17.52
C HIS A 327 34.14 -27.69 16.95
N THR A 328 32.89 -27.27 16.62
CA THR A 328 31.80 -28.14 16.15
C THR A 328 31.27 -27.67 14.78
N PRO A 329 32.08 -27.84 13.68
CA PRO A 329 31.67 -27.39 12.35
C PRO A 329 30.32 -27.97 11.92
N GLY A 330 29.41 -27.07 11.49
CA GLY A 330 28.08 -27.47 11.00
C GLY A 330 27.07 -27.92 12.06
N MET A 331 27.39 -27.83 13.35
CA MET A 331 26.46 -28.23 14.40
C MET A 331 25.27 -27.27 14.50
N ILE A 332 25.50 -25.95 14.40
CA ILE A 332 24.42 -24.99 14.22
C ILE A 332 24.19 -24.79 12.73
N THR A 333 22.95 -24.92 12.32
CA THR A 333 22.46 -24.57 10.97
C THR A 333 21.45 -23.44 11.06
N VAL A 334 21.24 -22.71 9.96
CA VAL A 334 20.29 -21.59 9.92
C VAL A 334 19.47 -21.61 8.63
N VAL A 335 18.17 -21.35 8.79
CA VAL A 335 17.25 -21.11 7.69
C VAL A 335 16.81 -19.64 7.79
N LYS A 336 16.82 -18.93 6.67
CA LYS A 336 16.40 -17.54 6.52
C LYS A 336 15.20 -17.50 5.59
N ASP A 337 14.00 -17.67 6.15
CA ASP A 337 12.75 -17.65 5.38
C ASP A 337 12.33 -16.19 5.14
N LEU A 338 12.22 -15.78 3.89
CA LEU A 338 11.65 -14.52 3.50
C LEU A 338 10.12 -14.65 3.62
N VAL A 339 9.55 -14.12 4.71
CA VAL A 339 8.12 -14.21 5.05
C VAL A 339 7.33 -12.97 4.65
N GLY A 340 7.99 -11.96 4.09
CA GLY A 340 7.39 -10.78 3.53
C GLY A 340 8.35 -10.09 2.57
N ASP A 341 7.82 -9.71 1.41
CA ASP A 341 8.53 -9.01 0.34
C ASP A 341 7.59 -7.96 -0.28
N ARG A 342 7.57 -6.76 0.34
CA ARG A 342 6.78 -5.64 -0.16
C ARG A 342 7.62 -4.81 -1.12
N PRO A 343 7.13 -4.56 -2.36
CA PRO A 343 7.92 -3.82 -3.34
C PRO A 343 7.98 -2.32 -3.03
N ALA A 344 9.08 -1.66 -3.41
CA ALA A 344 9.15 -0.22 -3.51
C ALA A 344 8.45 0.29 -4.76
N GLY A 345 7.90 1.49 -4.68
CA GLY A 345 7.34 2.19 -5.83
C GLY A 345 7.01 3.65 -5.48
N SER A 346 6.69 4.42 -6.48
CA SER A 346 6.19 5.78 -6.27
C SER A 346 5.33 6.23 -7.43
N THR A 347 4.35 7.08 -7.14
CA THR A 347 3.65 7.87 -8.12
C THR A 347 4.23 9.28 -8.05
N PRO A 348 4.84 9.82 -9.13
CA PRO A 348 5.43 11.15 -9.12
C PRO A 348 4.47 12.22 -8.62
N SER A 349 4.97 13.20 -7.88
CA SER A 349 4.14 14.26 -7.30
C SER A 349 3.38 15.09 -8.35
N ASP A 350 3.91 15.20 -9.56
CA ASP A 350 3.30 15.86 -10.71
C ASP A 350 2.39 14.94 -11.55
N ALA A 351 2.29 13.66 -11.20
CA ALA A 351 1.41 12.73 -11.89
C ALA A 351 -0.07 13.15 -11.77
N PRO A 352 -0.89 12.96 -12.83
CA PRO A 352 -2.28 13.39 -12.83
C PRO A 352 -3.11 12.91 -11.64
N ILE A 353 -2.91 11.67 -11.17
CA ILE A 353 -3.65 11.12 -10.03
C ILE A 353 -3.30 11.85 -8.72
N VAL A 354 -2.01 12.17 -8.49
CA VAL A 354 -1.55 12.91 -7.30
C VAL A 354 -2.07 14.34 -7.33
N GLN A 355 -1.96 15.01 -8.50
CA GLN A 355 -2.47 16.36 -8.66
C GLN A 355 -3.99 16.43 -8.52
N THR A 356 -4.71 15.40 -8.99
CA THR A 356 -6.16 15.28 -8.77
C THR A 356 -6.47 15.12 -7.29
N ALA A 357 -5.73 14.28 -6.54
CA ALA A 357 -5.94 14.11 -5.11
C ALA A 357 -5.70 15.40 -4.32
N ILE A 358 -4.64 16.17 -4.67
CA ILE A 358 -4.37 17.49 -4.07
C ILE A 358 -5.50 18.47 -4.39
N ALA A 359 -5.94 18.52 -5.64
CA ALA A 359 -7.01 19.44 -6.08
C ALA A 359 -8.34 19.11 -5.40
N VAL A 360 -8.67 17.81 -5.23
CA VAL A 360 -9.85 17.33 -4.51
C VAL A 360 -9.81 17.77 -3.05
N ALA A 361 -8.71 17.51 -2.35
CA ALA A 361 -8.55 17.93 -0.97
C ALA A 361 -8.72 19.47 -0.82
N SER A 362 -8.06 20.23 -1.68
CA SER A 362 -8.17 21.71 -1.69
C SER A 362 -9.60 22.19 -1.94
N ALA A 363 -10.35 21.54 -2.87
CA ALA A 363 -11.70 21.94 -3.23
C ALA A 363 -12.72 21.81 -2.08
N ILE A 364 -12.43 20.94 -1.10
CA ILE A 364 -13.25 20.75 0.13
C ILE A 364 -12.57 21.32 1.39
N GLY A 365 -11.58 22.21 1.19
CA GLY A 365 -10.94 22.95 2.29
C GLY A 365 -9.95 22.15 3.11
N ILE A 366 -9.36 21.08 2.55
CA ILE A 366 -8.34 20.26 3.20
C ILE A 366 -6.96 20.66 2.65
N SER A 367 -6.01 20.92 3.55
CA SER A 367 -4.59 21.06 3.21
C SER A 367 -3.91 19.69 3.35
N ALA A 368 -3.92 18.90 2.28
CA ALA A 368 -3.30 17.57 2.28
C ALA A 368 -1.81 17.65 1.95
N GLY A 369 -0.98 17.05 2.81
CA GLY A 369 0.45 16.86 2.54
C GLY A 369 0.73 15.53 1.82
N LEU A 370 1.79 15.50 1.01
CA LEU A 370 2.33 14.26 0.47
C LEU A 370 3.14 13.53 1.53
N SER A 371 3.03 12.21 1.56
CA SER A 371 3.68 11.34 2.53
C SER A 371 4.21 10.06 1.89
N GLU A 372 4.92 9.29 2.69
CA GLU A 372 5.43 7.97 2.38
C GLU A 372 4.90 6.94 3.37
N GLY A 373 4.67 5.72 2.92
CA GLY A 373 4.17 4.63 3.75
C GLY A 373 4.30 3.28 3.05
N SER A 374 4.07 2.22 3.80
CA SER A 374 3.94 0.88 3.24
C SER A 374 2.47 0.49 3.34
N THR A 375 1.78 0.47 2.23
CA THR A 375 0.33 0.29 2.11
C THR A 375 0.01 -0.60 0.89
N ASP A 376 -1.24 -0.88 0.65
CA ASP A 376 -1.71 -1.57 -0.56
C ASP A 376 -1.23 -0.93 -1.87
N ALA A 377 -1.00 0.38 -1.87
CA ALA A 377 -0.48 1.09 -3.03
C ALA A 377 0.94 0.69 -3.45
N ASN A 378 1.69 -0.05 -2.59
CA ASN A 378 3.01 -0.57 -2.94
C ASN A 378 2.95 -1.43 -4.21
N VAL A 379 1.96 -2.31 -4.33
CA VAL A 379 1.86 -3.23 -5.47
C VAL A 379 1.61 -2.47 -6.78
N PRO A 380 0.54 -1.66 -6.94
CA PRO A 380 0.33 -0.92 -8.18
C PRO A 380 1.45 0.08 -8.49
N MET A 381 2.00 0.79 -7.51
CA MET A 381 3.13 1.70 -7.74
C MET A 381 4.36 0.96 -8.28
N SER A 382 4.65 -0.25 -7.79
CA SER A 382 5.75 -1.07 -8.28
C SER A 382 5.56 -1.57 -9.72
N LEU A 383 4.31 -1.65 -10.16
CA LEU A 383 3.89 -2.01 -11.51
C LEU A 383 3.70 -0.79 -12.42
N HIS A 384 4.06 0.41 -11.94
CA HIS A 384 3.86 1.68 -12.65
C HIS A 384 2.40 2.00 -12.98
N ILE A 385 1.46 1.46 -12.23
CA ILE A 385 0.05 1.82 -12.29
C ILE A 385 -0.16 3.03 -11.38
N PRO A 386 -0.77 4.14 -11.89
CA PRO A 386 -1.06 5.32 -11.10
C PRO A 386 -1.83 4.99 -9.82
N ALA A 387 -1.25 5.26 -8.65
CA ALA A 387 -1.81 4.89 -7.36
C ALA A 387 -1.53 5.95 -6.29
N VAL A 388 -2.44 6.09 -5.34
CA VAL A 388 -2.27 6.86 -4.10
C VAL A 388 -2.98 6.14 -2.95
N THR A 389 -2.50 6.36 -1.72
CA THR A 389 -3.27 6.05 -0.51
C THR A 389 -3.74 7.35 0.11
N ILE A 390 -4.98 7.38 0.60
CA ILE A 390 -5.55 8.53 1.33
C ILE A 390 -6.04 8.07 2.70
N GLY A 391 -5.94 8.95 3.70
CA GLY A 391 -6.53 8.68 5.00
C GLY A 391 -8.05 8.83 5.00
N GLY A 392 -8.72 8.04 5.85
CA GLY A 392 -10.18 8.02 6.01
C GLY A 392 -10.77 9.20 6.82
N GLY A 393 -9.95 10.19 7.22
CA GLY A 393 -10.38 11.31 8.07
C GLY A 393 -10.33 11.00 9.56
N GLY A 394 -10.74 11.97 10.38
CA GLY A 394 -10.62 11.87 11.83
C GLY A 394 -9.16 11.88 12.29
N ARG A 395 -8.92 11.43 13.52
CA ARG A 395 -7.57 11.36 14.09
C ARG A 395 -7.36 10.05 14.85
N GLY A 396 -6.37 9.27 14.43
CA GLY A 396 -5.92 8.09 15.14
C GLY A 396 -5.04 8.43 16.34
N VAL A 397 -5.10 7.58 17.35
CA VAL A 397 -4.27 7.61 18.55
C VAL A 397 -3.78 6.19 18.80
N ASP A 398 -2.51 6.03 19.12
CA ASP A 398 -1.87 4.75 19.49
C ASP A 398 -2.11 3.61 18.47
N GLY A 399 -2.06 3.90 17.17
CA GLY A 399 -2.20 2.88 16.12
C GLY A 399 -1.26 1.69 16.37
N HIS A 400 -1.74 0.46 16.14
CA HIS A 400 -1.06 -0.81 16.41
C HIS A 400 -0.86 -1.15 17.90
N ALA A 401 -1.46 -0.39 18.82
CA ALA A 401 -1.47 -0.71 20.24
C ALA A 401 -2.85 -1.16 20.72
N LEU A 402 -2.92 -1.93 21.83
CA LEU A 402 -4.19 -2.34 22.41
C LEU A 402 -5.02 -1.15 22.95
N THR A 403 -4.39 0.02 23.10
CA THR A 403 -4.99 1.30 23.49
C THR A 403 -5.43 2.14 22.31
N GLU A 404 -5.42 1.57 21.10
CA GLU A 404 -5.79 2.30 19.88
C GLU A 404 -7.16 2.97 20.03
N ALA A 405 -7.20 4.24 19.57
CA ALA A 405 -8.40 5.03 19.61
C ALA A 405 -8.56 5.90 18.35
N PHE A 406 -9.76 6.33 18.10
CA PHE A 406 -10.15 7.18 16.98
C PHE A 406 -10.99 8.34 17.45
N ASP A 407 -10.57 9.56 17.14
CA ASP A 407 -11.33 10.78 17.35
C ASP A 407 -12.12 11.11 16.06
N ALA A 408 -13.45 10.96 16.14
CA ALA A 408 -14.34 11.16 15.02
C ALA A 408 -14.66 12.65 14.73
N THR A 409 -14.01 13.59 15.45
CA THR A 409 -14.20 15.02 15.19
C THR A 409 -13.80 15.33 13.75
N ASP A 410 -14.72 15.92 12.99
CA ASP A 410 -14.53 16.25 11.56
C ASP A 410 -14.16 15.06 10.64
N SER A 411 -14.38 13.82 11.07
CA SER A 411 -14.05 12.62 10.30
C SER A 411 -14.77 12.54 8.94
N TRP A 412 -15.93 13.17 8.82
CA TRP A 412 -16.69 13.32 7.57
C TRP A 412 -15.85 13.92 6.42
N LYS A 413 -14.82 14.71 6.73
CA LYS A 413 -13.91 15.26 5.71
C LYS A 413 -13.19 14.18 4.92
N GLY A 414 -12.78 13.07 5.57
CA GLY A 414 -12.20 11.93 4.88
C GLY A 414 -13.19 11.24 3.96
N THR A 415 -14.45 11.09 4.40
CA THR A 415 -15.52 10.53 3.58
C THR A 415 -15.81 11.40 2.35
N GLU A 416 -15.94 12.72 2.51
CA GLU A 416 -16.11 13.65 1.37
C GLU A 416 -14.90 13.60 0.41
N ASN A 417 -13.68 13.53 0.95
CA ASN A 417 -12.45 13.41 0.15
C ASN A 417 -12.46 12.13 -0.71
N ALA A 418 -12.78 10.99 -0.11
CA ALA A 418 -12.86 9.71 -0.82
C ALA A 418 -13.95 9.71 -1.90
N VAL A 419 -15.13 10.27 -1.61
CA VAL A 419 -16.24 10.40 -2.58
C VAL A 419 -15.83 11.25 -3.77
N LEU A 420 -15.30 12.46 -3.54
CA LEU A 420 -14.94 13.38 -4.62
C LEU A 420 -13.77 12.84 -5.44
N LEU A 421 -12.76 12.25 -4.78
CA LEU A 421 -11.61 11.63 -5.46
C LEU A 421 -12.06 10.46 -6.33
N THR A 422 -12.94 9.60 -5.83
CA THR A 422 -13.50 8.47 -6.58
C THR A 422 -14.22 8.97 -7.85
N ILE A 423 -15.04 10.02 -7.74
CA ILE A 423 -15.74 10.61 -8.88
C ILE A 423 -14.72 11.21 -9.88
N ALA A 424 -13.76 11.99 -9.38
CA ALA A 424 -12.77 12.66 -10.22
C ALA A 424 -11.88 11.68 -10.98
N LEU A 425 -11.44 10.60 -10.34
CA LEU A 425 -10.58 9.59 -10.96
C LEU A 425 -11.34 8.62 -11.89
N ALA A 426 -12.66 8.55 -11.81
CA ALA A 426 -13.48 7.81 -12.76
C ALA A 426 -13.86 8.65 -14.00
N GLN A 427 -13.40 9.88 -14.14
CA GLN A 427 -13.48 10.65 -15.37
C GLN A 427 -12.51 10.12 -16.43
N LYS A 428 -12.75 10.49 -17.71
CA LYS A 428 -11.92 10.04 -18.85
C LYS A 428 -10.47 10.55 -18.74
#